data_6a89e09af4bc54459fbf708b78a3471f
#
_entry.id   6a89e09af4bc54459fbf708b78a3471f
#
_cell.length_a   1.000
_cell.length_b   1.000
_cell.length_c   1.000
_cell.angle_alpha   90.00
_cell.angle_beta   90.00
_cell.angle_gamma   90.00
#
_symmetry.space_group_name_H-M   'P 1'
#
loop_
_entity.id
_entity.type
_entity.pdbx_description
1 polymer ?
#
loop_
_entity_poly.entity_id
_entity_poly.type
_entity_poly.pdbx_seq_one_letter_code
_entity_poly.pdbx_strand_id
1 'polypeptide(L)'
;MNLKRLLLTCIVSSMCMMIYAQPPVGTGSYYSAADGLCGEELKTAMWNIIKNPDVDGYSALWADYSLTDMTPDGYVWDMYSYTFYYTNFDKKDQKSEGSGLNREHSMPKSWFNSAEVEKELMYSDIVHVIPVDGWINNKRSNWPYGETNKTGTFKGDFSKLGASSLSDYKNKTVFEPNDLYKGDLARIYFYMITCYEDQVANWSCDMFSNDSYTGFATWALNMLMRWSGKDLVSQKEMDRNHKCFTIQFNRNPFVDYPGLEQYIWGELKTKPFSYDHYEVPDGLNGDTPTEEYYALILHAPFFGSLDDFQINDVNKGGLKNDIWTPTVEYGMKATAFTSAGERPTESWLISPVIDLTMSRDVELEFQHTGKFFGNLESEATLWVREEGRQWEQIPINQYFANTNWTFKTNKTSLSDYEGKSIQLGFCYKSTSSNAGTWEIKNLKITGWVTDTSTNIFETPVQLVREDGYIYNLAGQRVDNPTERGIYIRNGKKFVVR
;
A
#
# COMPACT_ATOMS: atom_id res chain seq x y z
N MET A 1 -36.65 -57.79 -33.19
CA MET A 1 -36.93 -56.39 -32.91
C MET A 1 -35.62 -55.81 -32.25
N ASN A 2 -34.78 -55.21 -33.11
CA ASN A 2 -33.39 -54.81 -32.75
C ASN A 2 -33.38 -53.37 -32.37
N LEU A 3 -33.02 -53.10 -31.12
CA LEU A 3 -32.78 -51.73 -30.58
C LEU A 3 -31.32 -51.41 -30.80
N LYS A 4 -30.96 -50.57 -31.75
CA LYS A 4 -29.63 -50.03 -31.98
C LYS A 4 -29.37 -48.97 -30.91
N ARG A 5 -28.40 -49.23 -30.06
CA ARG A 5 -27.83 -48.25 -29.16
C ARG A 5 -27.01 -47.25 -29.99
N LEU A 6 -27.43 -46.01 -29.99
CA LEU A 6 -26.68 -44.89 -30.53
C LEU A 6 -25.70 -44.41 -29.41
N LEU A 7 -24.42 -44.73 -29.57
CA LEU A 7 -23.38 -44.10 -28.74
C LEU A 7 -23.15 -42.69 -29.29
N LEU A 8 -23.58 -41.69 -28.53
CA LEU A 8 -23.24 -40.30 -28.76
C LEU A 8 -21.90 -40.03 -28.07
N THR A 9 -20.82 -40.04 -28.86
CA THR A 9 -19.49 -39.66 -28.40
C THR A 9 -19.46 -38.13 -28.36
N CYS A 10 -19.61 -37.53 -27.18
CA CYS A 10 -19.30 -36.12 -26.95
C CYS A 10 -17.78 -35.94 -27.02
N ILE A 11 -17.29 -35.45 -28.13
CA ILE A 11 -15.96 -34.87 -28.24
C ILE A 11 -16.05 -33.51 -27.52
N VAL A 12 -15.64 -33.49 -26.26
CA VAL A 12 -15.34 -32.22 -25.57
C VAL A 12 -14.04 -31.71 -26.17
N SER A 13 -14.18 -30.88 -27.19
CA SER A 13 -13.09 -30.04 -27.67
C SER A 13 -12.75 -29.08 -26.54
N SER A 14 -11.68 -29.39 -25.79
CA SER A 14 -11.06 -28.44 -24.87
C SER A 14 -10.47 -27.33 -25.73
N MET A 15 -11.27 -26.32 -25.99
CA MET A 15 -10.78 -25.06 -26.52
C MET A 15 -10.04 -24.40 -25.37
N CYS A 16 -8.71 -24.60 -25.33
CA CYS A 16 -7.81 -23.79 -24.53
C CYS A 16 -8.00 -22.36 -25.06
N MET A 17 -8.84 -21.56 -24.41
CA MET A 17 -8.84 -20.12 -24.63
C MET A 17 -7.48 -19.64 -24.10
N MET A 18 -6.55 -19.39 -25.01
CA MET A 18 -5.41 -18.54 -24.71
C MET A 18 -5.99 -17.18 -24.35
N ILE A 19 -5.97 -16.85 -23.08
CA ILE A 19 -6.27 -15.50 -22.60
C ILE A 19 -5.05 -14.68 -23.00
N TYR A 20 -5.11 -14.02 -24.15
CA TYR A 20 -4.12 -13.05 -24.52
C TYR A 20 -4.27 -11.87 -23.56
N ALA A 21 -3.19 -11.51 -22.86
CA ALA A 21 -3.16 -10.29 -22.09
C ALA A 21 -3.41 -9.12 -23.05
N GLN A 22 -4.41 -8.30 -22.74
CA GLN A 22 -4.65 -7.06 -23.46
C GLN A 22 -3.57 -6.04 -23.02
N PRO A 23 -3.25 -5.02 -23.85
CA PRO A 23 -2.38 -3.94 -23.40
C PRO A 23 -2.87 -3.41 -22.05
N PRO A 24 -1.98 -3.03 -21.13
CA PRO A 24 -2.37 -2.48 -19.85
C PRO A 24 -3.39 -1.36 -20.02
N VAL A 25 -4.44 -1.36 -19.21
CA VAL A 25 -5.56 -0.42 -19.36
C VAL A 25 -5.05 1.02 -19.36
N GLY A 26 -5.36 1.77 -20.41
CA GLY A 26 -4.99 3.18 -20.57
C GLY A 26 -3.62 3.43 -21.23
N THR A 27 -2.87 2.40 -21.65
CA THR A 27 -1.59 2.60 -22.36
C THR A 27 -1.77 2.69 -23.88
N GLY A 28 -2.80 2.06 -24.45
CA GLY A 28 -3.06 2.07 -25.89
C GLY A 28 -1.82 1.62 -26.68
N SER A 29 -1.37 2.45 -27.62
CA SER A 29 -0.15 2.19 -28.43
C SER A 29 1.13 2.77 -27.85
N TYR A 30 1.15 3.19 -26.58
CA TYR A 30 2.30 3.86 -25.96
C TYR A 30 3.62 3.06 -26.11
N TYR A 31 3.54 1.73 -25.98
CA TYR A 31 4.70 0.84 -26.08
C TYR A 31 4.87 0.15 -27.43
N SER A 32 4.11 0.55 -28.47
CA SER A 32 4.13 -0.12 -29.77
C SER A 32 5.50 -0.14 -30.46
N ALA A 33 6.37 0.84 -30.18
CA ALA A 33 7.74 0.89 -30.73
C ALA A 33 8.68 -0.19 -30.17
N ALA A 34 8.28 -0.88 -29.10
CA ALA A 34 9.03 -1.97 -28.49
C ALA A 34 8.56 -3.37 -28.97
N ASP A 35 7.51 -3.42 -29.80
CA ASP A 35 6.92 -4.68 -30.27
C ASP A 35 7.91 -5.53 -31.07
N GLY A 36 7.94 -6.83 -30.78
CA GLY A 36 8.81 -7.80 -31.43
C GLY A 36 10.30 -7.75 -30.99
N LEU A 37 10.69 -6.83 -30.11
CA LEU A 37 12.06 -6.70 -29.63
C LEU A 37 12.32 -7.55 -28.38
N CYS A 38 13.60 -7.81 -28.06
CA CYS A 38 14.01 -8.57 -26.88
C CYS A 38 15.38 -8.10 -26.37
N GLY A 39 15.72 -8.44 -25.14
CA GLY A 39 17.04 -8.17 -24.54
C GLY A 39 17.43 -6.68 -24.61
N GLU A 40 18.63 -6.41 -25.11
CA GLU A 40 19.20 -5.06 -25.21
C GLU A 40 18.37 -4.15 -26.11
N GLU A 41 17.93 -4.65 -27.27
CA GLU A 41 17.11 -3.86 -28.21
C GLU A 41 15.77 -3.47 -27.58
N LEU A 42 15.16 -4.36 -26.80
CA LEU A 42 13.93 -4.07 -26.06
C LEU A 42 14.17 -2.99 -24.99
N LYS A 43 15.25 -3.10 -24.21
CA LYS A 43 15.60 -2.08 -23.21
C LYS A 43 15.77 -0.70 -23.82
N THR A 44 16.55 -0.61 -24.91
CA THR A 44 16.79 0.65 -25.64
C THR A 44 15.50 1.20 -26.25
N ALA A 45 14.60 0.34 -26.74
CA ALA A 45 13.29 0.78 -27.23
C ALA A 45 12.43 1.35 -26.08
N MET A 46 12.41 0.68 -24.93
CA MET A 46 11.73 1.20 -23.73
C MET A 46 12.34 2.54 -23.28
N TRP A 47 13.66 2.66 -23.25
CA TRP A 47 14.33 3.93 -23.00
C TRP A 47 13.83 5.03 -23.94
N ASN A 48 13.78 4.79 -25.26
CA ASN A 48 13.32 5.77 -26.22
C ASN A 48 11.87 6.21 -26.01
N ILE A 49 11.03 5.34 -25.42
CA ILE A 49 9.63 5.62 -25.10
C ILE A 49 9.51 6.46 -23.82
N ILE A 50 10.29 6.15 -22.78
CA ILE A 50 10.08 6.70 -21.43
C ILE A 50 11.08 7.77 -21.02
N LYS A 51 12.17 7.98 -21.79
CA LYS A 51 13.19 8.99 -21.50
C LYS A 51 12.61 10.41 -21.50
N ASN A 52 13.29 11.33 -20.83
CA ASN A 52 12.93 12.72 -20.71
C ASN A 52 11.54 12.95 -20.07
N PRO A 53 11.31 12.46 -18.84
CA PRO A 53 10.10 12.81 -18.09
C PRO A 53 9.98 14.34 -17.95
N ASP A 54 8.78 14.86 -18.05
CA ASP A 54 8.49 16.29 -17.85
C ASP A 54 8.30 16.56 -16.35
N VAL A 55 9.40 16.72 -15.63
CA VAL A 55 9.39 16.83 -14.16
C VAL A 55 9.06 18.25 -13.70
N ASP A 56 8.12 18.39 -12.79
CA ASP A 56 7.68 19.68 -12.20
C ASP A 56 8.72 20.32 -11.26
N GLY A 57 9.83 19.63 -11.02
CA GLY A 57 10.91 20.04 -10.14
C GLY A 57 10.74 19.62 -8.68
N TYR A 58 11.87 19.56 -7.98
CA TYR A 58 11.96 18.91 -6.66
C TYR A 58 11.02 19.50 -5.60
N SER A 59 10.70 20.80 -5.65
CA SER A 59 9.79 21.43 -4.68
C SER A 59 8.32 21.04 -4.91
N ALA A 60 7.93 20.74 -6.14
CA ALA A 60 6.56 20.38 -6.51
C ALA A 60 6.16 19.00 -6.01
N LEU A 61 7.12 18.08 -5.85
CA LEU A 61 6.89 16.71 -5.38
C LEU A 61 6.00 16.60 -4.14
N TRP A 62 6.02 17.60 -3.24
CA TRP A 62 5.15 17.58 -2.06
C TRP A 62 3.67 17.72 -2.38
N ALA A 63 3.34 18.47 -3.43
CA ALA A 63 1.97 18.58 -3.93
C ALA A 63 1.57 17.33 -4.71
N ASP A 64 2.50 16.81 -5.51
CA ASP A 64 2.30 15.65 -6.38
C ASP A 64 2.02 14.38 -5.57
N TYR A 65 2.70 14.20 -4.43
CA TYR A 65 2.47 13.06 -3.52
C TYR A 65 1.03 13.00 -2.99
N SER A 66 0.33 14.13 -2.91
CA SER A 66 -1.10 14.13 -2.54
C SER A 66 -1.97 13.39 -3.54
N LEU A 67 -1.48 13.23 -4.77
CA LEU A 67 -2.14 12.48 -5.84
C LEU A 67 -1.60 11.05 -5.94
N THR A 68 -0.29 10.88 -5.80
CA THR A 68 0.41 9.63 -6.14
C THR A 68 0.63 8.70 -4.94
N ASP A 69 0.82 9.25 -3.75
CA ASP A 69 1.35 8.54 -2.59
C ASP A 69 0.46 8.64 -1.34
N MET A 70 -0.87 8.71 -1.54
CA MET A 70 -1.85 8.61 -0.46
C MET A 70 -2.60 7.29 -0.52
N THR A 71 -2.80 6.67 0.65
CA THR A 71 -3.70 5.52 0.77
C THR A 71 -5.16 5.94 0.60
N PRO A 72 -6.09 5.03 0.26
CA PRO A 72 -7.52 5.32 0.23
C PRO A 72 -8.05 5.92 1.54
N ASP A 73 -7.47 5.53 2.67
CA ASP A 73 -7.85 5.99 4.02
C ASP A 73 -7.21 7.33 4.42
N GLY A 74 -6.47 7.97 3.50
CA GLY A 74 -5.92 9.30 3.71
C GLY A 74 -4.58 9.35 4.45
N TYR A 75 -3.82 8.26 4.46
CA TYR A 75 -2.45 8.24 4.97
C TYR A 75 -1.44 8.39 3.85
N VAL A 76 -0.26 8.91 4.19
CA VAL A 76 0.87 8.93 3.25
C VAL A 76 1.43 7.51 3.12
N TRP A 77 1.67 7.10 1.90
CA TRP A 77 2.27 5.81 1.59
C TRP A 77 3.78 5.84 1.84
N ASP A 78 4.22 5.36 3.00
CA ASP A 78 5.62 5.31 3.40
C ASP A 78 6.17 3.88 3.29
N MET A 79 7.08 3.64 2.34
CA MET A 79 7.63 2.31 2.09
C MET A 79 8.76 1.91 3.07
N TYR A 80 9.20 2.81 3.96
CA TYR A 80 10.30 2.55 4.90
C TYR A 80 9.86 2.31 6.33
N SER A 81 8.65 2.80 6.69
CA SER A 81 8.06 2.57 7.99
C SER A 81 6.64 2.03 7.87
N TYR A 82 5.97 1.82 8.99
CA TYR A 82 4.54 1.61 8.95
C TYR A 82 3.86 2.82 8.29
N THR A 83 3.11 2.57 7.23
CA THR A 83 2.46 3.55 6.35
C THR A 83 1.54 4.55 7.07
N PHE A 84 1.24 4.32 8.35
CA PHE A 84 0.13 4.93 9.07
C PHE A 84 0.55 5.97 10.11
N TYR A 85 1.75 6.54 9.98
CA TYR A 85 2.18 7.62 10.86
C TYR A 85 1.72 8.99 10.38
N TYR A 86 1.45 9.17 9.09
CA TYR A 86 1.29 10.45 8.47
C TYR A 86 -0.03 10.59 7.71
N THR A 87 -0.83 11.60 8.07
CA THR A 87 -2.04 12.00 7.35
C THR A 87 -1.82 13.22 6.45
N ASN A 88 -0.61 13.77 6.46
CA ASN A 88 -0.19 14.89 5.63
C ASN A 88 1.34 14.85 5.43
N PHE A 89 1.84 15.67 4.50
CA PHE A 89 3.26 15.75 4.18
C PHE A 89 4.02 16.68 5.15
N ASP A 90 3.89 16.43 6.46
CA ASP A 90 4.55 17.21 7.50
C ASP A 90 6.05 16.89 7.58
N LYS A 91 6.87 17.91 7.38
CA LYS A 91 8.33 17.84 7.35
C LYS A 91 8.98 18.03 8.73
N LYS A 92 8.19 18.04 9.81
CA LYS A 92 8.69 18.35 11.14
C LYS A 92 9.74 17.34 11.61
N ASP A 93 10.67 17.85 12.29
CA ASP A 93 11.63 17.34 13.27
C ASP A 93 12.55 16.18 12.85
N GLN A 94 12.13 15.17 12.12
CA GLN A 94 12.91 14.00 11.61
C GLN A 94 13.96 13.44 12.62
N LYS A 95 13.71 13.57 13.93
CA LYS A 95 14.63 13.15 15.01
C LYS A 95 14.36 11.75 15.52
N SER A 96 13.19 11.21 15.21
CA SER A 96 12.77 9.87 15.55
C SER A 96 11.82 9.32 14.48
N GLU A 97 11.67 8.02 14.40
CA GLU A 97 10.69 7.37 13.56
C GLU A 97 9.28 7.84 13.93
N GLY A 98 8.50 8.24 12.93
CA GLY A 98 7.16 8.80 13.08
C GLY A 98 7.12 10.32 13.34
N SER A 99 8.26 11.06 13.27
CA SER A 99 8.30 12.49 13.62
C SER A 99 8.28 13.46 12.43
N GLY A 100 8.40 12.97 11.19
CA GLY A 100 8.32 13.82 9.99
C GLY A 100 8.77 13.10 8.74
N LEU A 101 8.26 13.52 7.59
CA LEU A 101 8.56 12.96 6.27
C LEU A 101 9.76 13.65 5.60
N ASN A 102 10.39 12.93 4.69
CA ASN A 102 11.33 13.46 3.71
C ASN A 102 11.02 12.90 2.31
N ARG A 103 11.58 13.54 1.29
CA ARG A 103 11.61 13.04 -0.09
C ARG A 103 12.84 12.16 -0.22
N GLU A 104 12.60 10.88 -0.39
CA GLU A 104 13.64 9.88 -0.57
C GLU A 104 13.96 9.69 -2.03
N HIS A 105 15.21 9.89 -2.39
CA HIS A 105 15.75 9.35 -3.62
C HIS A 105 15.99 7.85 -3.41
N SER A 106 15.04 6.99 -3.81
CA SER A 106 15.16 5.53 -3.63
C SER A 106 16.47 5.02 -4.23
N MET A 107 16.88 5.55 -5.37
CA MET A 107 18.23 5.50 -5.91
C MET A 107 18.96 6.79 -5.51
N PRO A 108 19.92 6.75 -4.57
CA PRO A 108 20.55 7.93 -4.01
C PRO A 108 21.17 8.87 -5.03
N LYS A 109 20.85 10.15 -4.93
CA LYS A 109 21.38 11.17 -5.84
C LYS A 109 22.92 11.23 -5.92
N SER A 110 23.60 10.84 -4.84
CA SER A 110 25.07 10.77 -4.81
C SER A 110 25.64 9.70 -5.76
N TRP A 111 24.82 8.78 -6.27
CA TRP A 111 25.27 7.75 -7.20
C TRP A 111 25.28 8.21 -8.66
N PHE A 112 24.56 9.28 -8.98
CA PHE A 112 24.43 9.80 -10.36
C PHE A 112 25.72 10.45 -10.90
N ASN A 113 26.72 10.67 -10.03
CA ASN A 113 28.05 11.20 -10.39
C ASN A 113 28.00 12.50 -11.22
N SER A 114 27.02 13.37 -10.95
CA SER A 114 26.85 14.66 -11.58
C SER A 114 27.25 15.78 -10.62
N ALA A 115 28.05 16.74 -11.10
CA ALA A 115 28.42 17.93 -10.35
C ALA A 115 27.23 18.91 -10.17
N GLU A 116 26.21 18.79 -11.00
CA GLU A 116 25.00 19.64 -11.00
C GLU A 116 23.73 18.76 -10.89
N VAL A 117 23.79 17.75 -10.01
CA VAL A 117 22.73 16.74 -9.86
C VAL A 117 21.32 17.34 -9.70
N GLU A 118 21.21 18.53 -9.11
CA GLU A 118 19.91 19.22 -8.92
C GLU A 118 19.29 19.74 -10.23
N LYS A 119 20.05 19.73 -11.31
CA LYS A 119 19.57 20.09 -12.66
C LYS A 119 19.22 18.86 -13.51
N GLU A 120 19.58 17.67 -13.06
CA GLU A 120 19.28 16.43 -13.75
C GLU A 120 17.80 16.03 -13.56
N LEU A 121 17.19 15.44 -14.56
CA LEU A 121 15.78 15.03 -14.52
C LEU A 121 15.52 14.03 -13.38
N MET A 122 16.43 13.07 -13.17
CA MET A 122 16.30 12.07 -12.10
C MET A 122 16.26 12.67 -10.68
N TYR A 123 16.71 13.92 -10.50
CA TYR A 123 16.64 14.58 -9.20
C TYR A 123 15.20 14.88 -8.75
N SER A 124 14.28 14.98 -9.71
CA SER A 124 12.87 15.33 -9.44
C SER A 124 11.88 14.32 -10.03
N ASP A 125 12.38 13.20 -10.57
CA ASP A 125 11.53 12.17 -11.15
C ASP A 125 10.69 11.47 -10.07
N ILE A 126 9.36 11.70 -10.11
CA ILE A 126 8.42 11.23 -9.10
C ILE A 126 8.30 9.70 -9.06
N VAL A 127 8.69 8.98 -10.12
CA VAL A 127 8.65 7.51 -10.10
C VAL A 127 9.58 6.98 -9.02
N HIS A 128 10.78 7.58 -8.85
CA HIS A 128 11.76 7.09 -7.88
C HIS A 128 11.95 7.97 -6.65
N VAL A 129 11.52 9.24 -6.69
CA VAL A 129 11.56 10.11 -5.50
C VAL A 129 10.23 9.95 -4.76
N ILE A 130 10.28 9.31 -3.60
CA ILE A 130 9.11 8.88 -2.85
C ILE A 130 9.06 9.53 -1.46
N PRO A 131 7.86 9.74 -0.87
CA PRO A 131 7.75 10.20 0.51
C PRO A 131 8.03 9.05 1.47
N VAL A 132 8.94 9.26 2.43
CA VAL A 132 9.24 8.28 3.48
C VAL A 132 9.51 8.97 4.82
N ASP A 133 9.50 8.18 5.90
CA ASP A 133 9.95 8.64 7.22
C ASP A 133 11.35 9.25 7.14
N GLY A 134 11.47 10.51 7.57
CA GLY A 134 12.70 11.28 7.41
C GLY A 134 13.84 10.80 8.30
N TRP A 135 13.53 10.20 9.46
CA TRP A 135 14.56 9.64 10.33
C TRP A 135 15.12 8.33 9.76
N ILE A 136 14.24 7.46 9.22
CA ILE A 136 14.68 6.23 8.56
C ILE A 136 15.49 6.57 7.30
N ASN A 137 15.04 7.52 6.49
CA ASN A 137 15.80 8.04 5.35
C ASN A 137 17.21 8.49 5.77
N ASN A 138 17.34 9.29 6.83
CA ASN A 138 18.63 9.72 7.35
C ASN A 138 19.53 8.54 7.80
N LYS A 139 18.93 7.48 8.35
CA LYS A 139 19.67 6.26 8.73
C LYS A 139 20.07 5.42 7.53
N ARG A 140 19.17 5.32 6.52
CA ARG A 140 19.46 4.66 5.26
C ARG A 140 20.63 5.34 4.53
N SER A 141 20.69 6.70 4.59
CA SER A 141 21.76 7.44 3.91
C SER A 141 21.86 7.08 2.43
N ASN A 142 23.03 6.67 1.94
CA ASN A 142 23.24 6.16 0.58
C ASN A 142 23.64 4.68 0.54
N TRP A 143 23.28 3.91 1.58
CA TRP A 143 23.53 2.48 1.55
C TRP A 143 22.67 1.80 0.47
N PRO A 144 23.25 0.85 -0.29
CA PRO A 144 22.50 0.10 -1.27
C PRO A 144 21.39 -0.73 -0.62
N TYR A 145 20.37 -1.04 -1.39
CA TYR A 145 19.42 -2.06 -0.99
C TYR A 145 20.09 -3.42 -0.92
N GLY A 146 19.62 -4.26 0.02
CA GLY A 146 20.14 -5.60 0.24
C GLY A 146 19.33 -6.34 1.27
N GLU A 147 19.78 -7.53 1.64
CA GLU A 147 19.16 -8.36 2.66
C GLU A 147 20.09 -8.50 3.86
N THR A 148 19.56 -8.41 5.09
CA THR A 148 20.35 -8.51 6.33
C THR A 148 19.60 -9.25 7.42
N ASN A 149 20.33 -10.00 8.23
CA ASN A 149 19.77 -10.67 9.40
C ASN A 149 19.75 -9.77 10.64
N LYS A 150 20.14 -8.47 10.52
CA LYS A 150 20.20 -7.57 11.65
C LYS A 150 18.81 -7.03 11.95
N THR A 151 18.43 -7.10 13.23
CA THR A 151 17.17 -6.61 13.80
C THR A 151 17.41 -5.49 14.80
N GLY A 152 16.33 -4.83 15.26
CA GLY A 152 16.34 -3.84 16.35
C GLY A 152 16.87 -2.47 15.94
N THR A 153 16.95 -2.14 14.66
CA THR A 153 17.34 -0.79 14.21
C THR A 153 16.13 0.13 14.08
N PHE A 154 15.03 -0.37 13.55
CA PHE A 154 13.78 0.36 13.35
C PHE A 154 12.63 -0.32 14.08
N LYS A 155 11.53 0.38 14.29
CA LYS A 155 10.35 -0.16 14.98
C LYS A 155 9.80 -1.39 14.28
N GLY A 156 9.59 -2.45 15.03
CA GLY A 156 9.02 -3.70 14.52
C GLY A 156 9.85 -4.38 13.44
N ASP A 157 11.12 -3.96 13.25
CA ASP A 157 11.98 -4.42 12.15
C ASP A 157 11.33 -4.33 10.77
N PHE A 158 10.43 -3.35 10.60
CA PHE A 158 9.73 -3.12 9.33
C PHE A 158 10.71 -2.91 8.17
N SER A 159 11.71 -2.05 8.38
CA SER A 159 12.93 -2.01 7.56
C SER A 159 14.12 -2.41 8.43
N LYS A 160 15.24 -2.77 7.80
CA LYS A 160 16.45 -3.19 8.52
C LYS A 160 17.69 -2.48 7.94
N LEU A 161 18.71 -2.31 8.77
CA LEU A 161 20.00 -1.74 8.36
C LEU A 161 21.13 -2.54 9.00
N GLY A 162 21.98 -3.17 8.21
CA GLY A 162 23.04 -4.02 8.75
C GLY A 162 23.98 -4.59 7.70
N ALA A 163 24.83 -5.52 8.13
CA ALA A 163 25.69 -6.24 7.21
C ALA A 163 24.87 -7.18 6.32
N SER A 164 25.16 -7.17 5.03
CA SER A 164 24.49 -8.02 4.05
C SER A 164 24.63 -9.51 4.38
N SER A 165 23.52 -10.24 4.27
CA SER A 165 23.45 -11.70 4.36
C SER A 165 23.62 -12.39 3.00
N LEU A 166 23.59 -11.63 1.90
CA LEU A 166 23.78 -12.17 0.54
C LEU A 166 25.18 -12.75 0.37
N SER A 167 25.28 -13.95 -0.19
CA SER A 167 26.54 -14.67 -0.36
C SER A 167 27.55 -13.97 -1.26
N ASP A 168 27.06 -13.32 -2.29
CA ASP A 168 27.81 -12.62 -3.34
C ASP A 168 28.01 -11.12 -3.07
N TYR A 169 27.41 -10.60 -1.98
CA TYR A 169 27.64 -9.23 -1.49
C TYR A 169 27.78 -9.20 0.05
N LYS A 170 28.58 -10.10 0.60
CA LYS A 170 28.65 -10.37 2.02
C LYS A 170 29.37 -9.27 2.82
N ASN A 171 28.88 -9.04 4.07
CA ASN A 171 29.49 -8.15 5.06
C ASN A 171 29.55 -6.65 4.68
N LYS A 172 28.94 -6.23 3.60
CA LYS A 172 28.75 -4.82 3.27
C LYS A 172 27.49 -4.27 3.96
N THR A 173 27.48 -3.01 4.32
CA THR A 173 26.27 -2.39 4.90
C THR A 173 25.21 -2.24 3.83
N VAL A 174 24.00 -2.70 4.12
CA VAL A 174 22.83 -2.60 3.25
C VAL A 174 21.61 -2.15 4.04
N PHE A 175 20.68 -1.52 3.35
CA PHE A 175 19.35 -1.24 3.84
C PHE A 175 18.37 -2.26 3.22
N GLU A 176 17.63 -2.95 4.06
CA GLU A 176 16.58 -3.89 3.65
C GLU A 176 15.22 -3.26 3.90
N PRO A 177 14.45 -2.92 2.84
CA PRO A 177 13.08 -2.49 2.99
C PRO A 177 12.18 -3.65 3.40
N ASN A 178 10.94 -3.35 3.80
CA ASN A 178 9.94 -4.37 4.11
C ASN A 178 9.62 -5.23 2.89
N ASP A 179 9.30 -6.50 3.12
CA ASP A 179 8.95 -7.45 2.06
C ASP A 179 7.75 -6.99 1.22
N LEU A 180 6.80 -6.25 1.80
CA LEU A 180 5.65 -5.63 1.12
C LEU A 180 5.99 -4.62 0.02
N TYR A 181 7.24 -4.14 -0.05
CA TYR A 181 7.66 -3.09 -0.98
C TYR A 181 8.95 -3.44 -1.71
N LYS A 182 9.47 -4.64 -1.54
CA LYS A 182 10.68 -5.09 -2.24
C LYS A 182 10.49 -5.12 -3.74
N GLY A 183 9.34 -5.59 -4.21
CA GLY A 183 8.98 -5.59 -5.62
C GLY A 183 8.77 -4.19 -6.18
N ASP A 184 8.02 -3.32 -5.45
CA ASP A 184 7.85 -1.91 -5.80
C ASP A 184 9.22 -1.24 -6.06
N LEU A 185 10.14 -1.39 -5.10
CA LEU A 185 11.46 -0.77 -5.18
C LEU A 185 12.35 -1.41 -6.26
N ALA A 186 12.23 -2.72 -6.49
CA ALA A 186 12.91 -3.39 -7.60
C ALA A 186 12.44 -2.84 -8.95
N ARG A 187 11.13 -2.73 -9.18
CA ARG A 187 10.55 -2.17 -10.40
C ARG A 187 10.89 -0.68 -10.61
N ILE A 188 11.03 0.09 -9.52
CA ILE A 188 11.57 1.45 -9.58
C ILE A 188 13.02 1.44 -10.04
N TYR A 189 13.85 0.51 -9.55
CA TYR A 189 15.25 0.41 -9.96
C TYR A 189 15.40 -0.02 -11.43
N PHE A 190 14.58 -0.97 -11.89
CA PHE A 190 14.54 -1.33 -13.32
C PHE A 190 14.13 -0.15 -14.20
N TYR A 191 13.14 0.64 -13.75
CA TYR A 191 12.77 1.87 -14.42
C TYR A 191 13.95 2.85 -14.51
N MET A 192 14.64 3.12 -13.41
CA MET A 192 15.76 4.07 -13.39
C MET A 192 16.87 3.67 -14.35
N ILE A 193 17.28 2.40 -14.35
CA ILE A 193 18.30 1.87 -15.26
C ILE A 193 17.85 1.92 -16.73
N THR A 194 16.55 1.87 -16.98
CA THR A 194 15.99 1.93 -18.33
C THR A 194 15.75 3.38 -18.77
N CYS A 195 15.10 4.20 -17.95
CA CYS A 195 14.79 5.59 -18.29
C CYS A 195 16.04 6.46 -18.52
N TYR A 196 17.12 6.15 -17.84
CA TYR A 196 18.39 6.89 -17.89
C TYR A 196 19.53 6.05 -18.50
N GLU A 197 19.21 5.21 -19.48
CA GLU A 197 20.14 4.26 -20.10
C GLU A 197 21.42 4.93 -20.61
N ASP A 198 21.33 6.14 -21.16
CA ASP A 198 22.45 6.93 -21.69
C ASP A 198 23.39 7.50 -20.60
N GLN A 199 22.98 7.44 -19.33
CA GLN A 199 23.73 7.99 -18.19
C GLN A 199 24.26 6.91 -17.24
N VAL A 200 23.58 5.77 -17.17
CA VAL A 200 23.83 4.68 -16.20
C VAL A 200 25.29 4.22 -16.16
N ALA A 201 25.97 4.16 -17.30
CA ALA A 201 27.38 3.75 -17.39
C ALA A 201 28.32 4.66 -16.57
N ASN A 202 27.90 5.90 -16.27
CA ASN A 202 28.66 6.88 -15.49
C ASN A 202 28.31 6.90 -14.01
N TRP A 203 27.25 6.18 -13.60
CA TRP A 203 26.83 6.14 -12.19
C TRP A 203 27.77 5.30 -11.35
N SER A 204 27.87 5.62 -10.06
CA SER A 204 28.85 5.00 -9.17
C SER A 204 28.22 4.47 -7.89
N CYS A 205 28.03 3.14 -7.83
CA CYS A 205 27.64 2.39 -6.65
C CYS A 205 27.99 0.91 -6.85
N ASP A 206 28.17 0.16 -5.75
CA ASP A 206 28.41 -1.28 -5.81
C ASP A 206 27.26 -2.09 -6.46
N MET A 207 26.09 -1.47 -6.67
CA MET A 207 24.95 -2.08 -7.36
C MET A 207 25.05 -2.01 -8.89
N PHE A 208 25.99 -1.24 -9.45
CA PHE A 208 26.08 -0.99 -10.89
C PHE A 208 27.23 -1.75 -11.55
N SER A 209 27.04 -2.05 -12.85
CA SER A 209 28.02 -2.76 -13.69
C SER A 209 28.91 -1.81 -14.51
N ASN A 210 28.61 -0.52 -14.51
CA ASN A 210 29.24 0.50 -15.37
C ASN A 210 29.05 0.26 -16.88
N ASP A 211 27.98 -0.40 -17.28
CA ASP A 211 27.53 -0.51 -18.67
C ASP A 211 26.06 -0.07 -18.80
N SER A 212 25.66 0.35 -19.99
CA SER A 212 24.32 0.90 -20.24
C SER A 212 23.24 -0.16 -20.35
N TYR A 213 23.57 -1.38 -20.80
CA TYR A 213 22.57 -2.43 -20.98
C TYR A 213 22.27 -3.17 -19.67
N THR A 214 23.26 -3.82 -19.09
CA THR A 214 23.05 -4.56 -17.83
C THR A 214 22.69 -3.59 -16.71
N GLY A 215 23.39 -2.48 -16.62
CA GLY A 215 23.21 -1.43 -15.63
C GLY A 215 23.54 -1.87 -14.20
N PHE A 216 23.21 -3.09 -13.84
CA PHE A 216 23.39 -3.68 -12.52
C PHE A 216 24.58 -4.63 -12.43
N ALA A 217 25.25 -4.63 -11.28
CA ALA A 217 26.12 -5.73 -10.88
C ALA A 217 25.28 -7.02 -10.69
N THR A 218 25.87 -8.17 -10.99
CA THR A 218 25.15 -9.47 -11.00
C THR A 218 24.41 -9.76 -9.70
N TRP A 219 25.02 -9.48 -8.55
CA TRP A 219 24.38 -9.71 -7.24
C TRP A 219 23.11 -8.86 -7.05
N ALA A 220 23.18 -7.59 -7.47
CA ALA A 220 22.07 -6.65 -7.36
C ALA A 220 20.93 -7.04 -8.31
N LEU A 221 21.24 -7.35 -9.57
CA LEU A 221 20.26 -7.82 -10.54
C LEU A 221 19.54 -9.06 -10.05
N ASN A 222 20.27 -10.09 -9.60
CA ASN A 222 19.70 -11.34 -9.08
C ASN A 222 18.78 -11.09 -7.87
N MET A 223 19.14 -10.17 -6.99
CA MET A 223 18.33 -9.80 -5.84
C MET A 223 17.04 -9.08 -6.28
N LEU A 224 17.17 -8.07 -7.14
CA LEU A 224 16.02 -7.29 -7.62
C LEU A 224 15.04 -8.14 -8.44
N MET A 225 15.55 -9.04 -9.29
CA MET A 225 14.73 -10.02 -10.02
C MET A 225 13.93 -10.92 -9.08
N ARG A 226 14.58 -11.41 -8.01
CA ARG A 226 13.92 -12.22 -6.99
C ARG A 226 12.88 -11.41 -6.20
N TRP A 227 13.16 -10.16 -5.88
CA TRP A 227 12.22 -9.27 -5.20
C TRP A 227 10.99 -8.99 -6.06
N SER A 228 11.18 -8.61 -7.32
CA SER A 228 10.09 -8.38 -8.26
C SER A 228 9.20 -9.61 -8.48
N GLY A 229 9.82 -10.82 -8.51
CA GLY A 229 9.09 -12.07 -8.68
C GLY A 229 8.37 -12.54 -7.41
N LYS A 230 8.72 -12.03 -6.25
CA LYS A 230 8.08 -12.40 -4.98
C LYS A 230 7.00 -11.41 -4.56
N ASP A 231 7.23 -10.14 -4.71
CA ASP A 231 6.31 -9.05 -4.43
C ASP A 231 5.76 -8.53 -5.76
N LEU A 232 4.61 -9.06 -6.16
CA LEU A 232 3.99 -8.81 -7.45
C LEU A 232 3.43 -7.39 -7.53
N VAL A 233 3.15 -6.95 -8.77
CA VAL A 233 2.57 -5.60 -9.01
C VAL A 233 1.22 -5.47 -8.30
N SER A 234 1.13 -4.53 -7.39
CA SER A 234 -0.06 -4.22 -6.63
C SER A 234 -0.96 -3.17 -7.32
N GLN A 235 -2.23 -3.10 -6.91
CA GLN A 235 -3.15 -2.05 -7.36
C GLN A 235 -2.60 -0.65 -7.04
N LYS A 236 -1.95 -0.48 -5.88
CA LYS A 236 -1.25 0.74 -5.49
C LYS A 236 -0.22 1.17 -6.54
N GLU A 237 0.61 0.24 -7.01
CA GLU A 237 1.63 0.57 -8.03
C GLU A 237 1.00 0.95 -9.37
N MET A 238 -0.05 0.25 -9.80
CA MET A 238 -0.80 0.57 -11.02
C MET A 238 -1.42 1.96 -10.94
N ASP A 239 -2.09 2.27 -9.84
CA ASP A 239 -2.70 3.58 -9.61
C ASP A 239 -1.65 4.68 -9.56
N ARG A 240 -0.54 4.44 -8.85
CA ARG A 240 0.59 5.37 -8.78
C ARG A 240 1.19 5.63 -10.15
N ASN A 241 1.42 4.57 -10.94
CA ASN A 241 1.97 4.68 -12.29
C ASN A 241 1.06 5.50 -13.22
N HIS A 242 -0.26 5.31 -13.14
CA HIS A 242 -1.23 6.14 -13.87
C HIS A 242 -1.18 7.61 -13.44
N LYS A 243 -1.06 7.89 -12.16
CA LYS A 243 -0.98 9.26 -11.63
C LYS A 243 0.35 9.91 -11.98
N CYS A 244 1.47 9.20 -11.89
CA CYS A 244 2.78 9.68 -12.36
C CYS A 244 2.71 10.08 -13.84
N PHE A 245 2.05 9.27 -14.69
CA PHE A 245 1.86 9.61 -16.09
C PHE A 245 1.08 10.90 -16.31
N THR A 246 0.11 11.23 -15.47
CA THR A 246 -0.62 12.50 -15.57
C THR A 246 0.21 13.72 -15.17
N ILE A 247 1.30 13.51 -14.43
CA ILE A 247 2.20 14.56 -13.95
C ILE A 247 3.38 14.75 -14.92
N GLN A 248 4.15 13.68 -15.18
CA GLN A 248 5.41 13.79 -15.91
C GLN A 248 5.42 13.09 -17.29
N PHE A 249 4.25 12.65 -17.76
CA PHE A 249 3.98 12.09 -19.09
C PHE A 249 4.79 10.84 -19.49
N ASN A 250 5.44 10.18 -18.54
CA ASN A 250 6.04 8.87 -18.75
C ASN A 250 5.53 7.85 -17.72
N ARG A 251 5.79 6.58 -17.96
CA ARG A 251 5.29 5.45 -17.17
C ARG A 251 6.44 4.54 -16.79
N ASN A 252 6.25 3.81 -15.70
CA ASN A 252 7.11 2.68 -15.36
C ASN A 252 6.64 1.42 -16.13
N PRO A 253 7.36 0.96 -17.16
CA PRO A 253 6.96 -0.19 -17.97
C PRO A 253 6.98 -1.51 -17.18
N PHE A 254 7.75 -1.60 -16.10
CA PHE A 254 7.83 -2.78 -15.24
C PHE A 254 6.63 -2.92 -14.31
N VAL A 255 5.82 -1.87 -14.17
CA VAL A 255 4.49 -1.92 -13.54
C VAL A 255 3.43 -2.25 -14.58
N ASP A 256 3.52 -1.67 -15.79
CA ASP A 256 2.55 -1.94 -16.86
C ASP A 256 2.66 -3.37 -17.40
N TYR A 257 3.86 -3.94 -17.43
CA TYR A 257 4.13 -5.30 -17.89
C TYR A 257 4.88 -6.09 -16.81
N PRO A 258 4.17 -6.68 -15.83
CA PRO A 258 4.79 -7.46 -14.76
C PRO A 258 5.68 -8.57 -15.34
N GLY A 259 6.95 -8.64 -14.90
CA GLY A 259 7.91 -9.59 -15.44
C GLY A 259 8.64 -9.14 -16.71
N LEU A 260 8.49 -7.90 -17.16
CA LEU A 260 9.22 -7.34 -18.30
C LEU A 260 10.75 -7.46 -18.13
N GLU A 261 11.24 -7.42 -16.90
CA GLU A 261 12.64 -7.62 -16.56
C GLU A 261 13.17 -8.99 -17.02
N GLN A 262 12.30 -10.01 -17.13
CA GLN A 262 12.68 -11.32 -17.66
C GLN A 262 12.97 -11.25 -19.15
N TYR A 263 12.24 -10.42 -19.91
CA TYR A 263 12.47 -10.20 -21.35
C TYR A 263 13.68 -9.32 -21.65
N ILE A 264 14.12 -8.52 -20.67
CA ILE A 264 15.30 -7.65 -20.83
C ILE A 264 16.56 -8.35 -20.33
N TRP A 265 16.58 -8.87 -19.09
CA TRP A 265 17.78 -9.41 -18.44
C TRP A 265 17.69 -10.89 -18.04
N GLY A 266 16.48 -11.44 -17.95
CA GLY A 266 16.23 -12.76 -17.41
C GLY A 266 16.22 -13.89 -18.44
N GLU A 267 15.48 -14.93 -18.12
CA GLU A 267 15.41 -16.16 -18.92
C GLU A 267 14.71 -15.94 -20.28
N LEU A 268 13.86 -14.93 -20.39
CA LEU A 268 13.12 -14.60 -21.62
C LEU A 268 13.81 -13.57 -22.50
N LYS A 269 15.06 -13.20 -22.22
CA LYS A 269 15.78 -12.13 -22.95
C LYS A 269 16.02 -12.38 -24.44
N THR A 270 15.68 -13.56 -24.94
CA THR A 270 15.71 -13.91 -26.37
C THR A 270 14.29 -14.10 -26.95
N LYS A 271 13.23 -13.97 -26.13
CA LYS A 271 11.84 -14.05 -26.55
C LYS A 271 11.35 -12.66 -26.95
N PRO A 272 10.74 -12.51 -28.13
CA PRO A 272 10.16 -11.21 -28.53
C PRO A 272 9.07 -10.74 -27.55
N PHE A 273 9.14 -9.48 -27.15
CA PHE A 273 8.10 -8.79 -26.40
C PHE A 273 6.93 -8.44 -27.34
N SER A 274 5.69 -8.51 -26.84
CA SER A 274 4.54 -7.96 -27.55
C SER A 274 3.78 -7.00 -26.63
N TYR A 275 3.55 -5.78 -27.08
CA TYR A 275 2.91 -4.74 -26.27
C TYR A 275 1.39 -4.96 -26.13
N ASP A 276 0.75 -5.65 -27.08
CA ASP A 276 -0.70 -5.90 -27.14
C ASP A 276 -1.07 -7.39 -26.96
N HIS A 277 -0.07 -8.28 -27.01
CA HIS A 277 -0.22 -9.72 -26.75
C HIS A 277 0.85 -10.19 -25.75
N TYR A 278 1.06 -9.40 -24.70
CA TYR A 278 2.06 -9.70 -23.69
C TYR A 278 1.72 -11.00 -22.94
N GLU A 279 2.69 -11.89 -22.88
CA GLU A 279 2.60 -13.08 -22.05
C GLU A 279 3.36 -12.84 -20.75
N VAL A 280 2.64 -12.78 -19.64
CA VAL A 280 3.27 -12.71 -18.30
C VAL A 280 4.08 -13.99 -18.11
N PRO A 281 5.35 -13.89 -17.68
CA PRO A 281 6.20 -15.05 -17.45
C PRO A 281 5.61 -16.04 -16.46
N ASP A 282 5.87 -17.34 -16.66
CA ASP A 282 5.44 -18.40 -15.74
C ASP A 282 5.96 -18.11 -14.32
N GLY A 283 5.11 -18.37 -13.33
CA GLY A 283 5.39 -18.03 -11.92
C GLY A 283 5.05 -16.59 -11.53
N LEU A 284 4.77 -15.70 -12.53
CA LEU A 284 4.21 -14.37 -12.30
C LEU A 284 2.74 -14.31 -12.75
N ASN A 285 2.18 -15.41 -13.23
CA ASN A 285 0.80 -15.58 -13.71
C ASN A 285 -0.16 -16.07 -12.62
N GLY A 286 -0.03 -15.64 -11.37
CA GLY A 286 -1.02 -15.99 -10.36
C GLY A 286 -1.09 -17.46 -9.91
N ASP A 287 -0.27 -18.39 -10.46
CA ASP A 287 0.08 -19.64 -9.79
C ASP A 287 1.15 -19.37 -8.72
N THR A 288 1.08 -18.20 -8.11
CA THR A 288 1.92 -17.86 -6.97
C THR A 288 1.65 -18.88 -5.87
N PRO A 289 2.71 -19.44 -5.27
CA PRO A 289 2.57 -20.02 -3.95
C PRO A 289 1.82 -19.00 -3.10
N THR A 290 0.80 -19.40 -2.39
CA THR A 290 0.13 -18.60 -1.38
C THR A 290 1.18 -17.94 -0.51
N GLU A 291 1.62 -16.72 -0.86
CA GLU A 291 2.64 -16.03 -0.08
C GLU A 291 1.95 -15.36 1.09
N GLU A 292 2.46 -15.67 2.27
CA GLU A 292 2.05 -14.99 3.48
C GLU A 292 2.87 -13.70 3.61
N TYR A 293 2.20 -12.60 3.80
CA TYR A 293 2.82 -11.32 4.11
C TYR A 293 2.27 -10.76 5.42
N TYR A 294 3.09 -10.04 6.15
CA TYR A 294 2.65 -9.39 7.38
C TYR A 294 1.89 -8.13 7.03
N ALA A 295 0.58 -8.10 7.33
CA ALA A 295 -0.34 -7.06 6.93
C ALA A 295 -0.87 -6.25 8.11
N LEU A 296 -1.27 -5.02 7.82
CA LEU A 296 -2.19 -4.26 8.65
C LEU A 296 -3.61 -4.57 8.17
N ILE A 297 -4.33 -5.36 8.96
CA ILE A 297 -5.66 -5.87 8.61
C ILE A 297 -6.74 -4.82 8.92
N LEU A 298 -6.58 -4.08 10.01
CA LEU A 298 -7.45 -2.96 10.39
C LEU A 298 -6.62 -1.85 11.02
N HIS A 299 -6.94 -0.60 10.67
CA HIS A 299 -6.39 0.57 11.34
C HIS A 299 -7.48 1.59 11.63
N ALA A 300 -7.57 1.99 12.88
CA ALA A 300 -8.50 3.01 13.36
C ALA A 300 -7.76 3.94 14.34
N PRO A 301 -7.13 5.00 13.84
CA PRO A 301 -6.42 5.98 14.69
C PRO A 301 -7.37 6.79 15.55
N PHE A 302 -8.66 6.90 15.15
CA PHE A 302 -9.70 7.71 15.77
C PHE A 302 -9.34 9.19 15.89
N PHE A 303 -8.74 9.73 14.83
CA PHE A 303 -8.32 11.13 14.79
C PHE A 303 -9.50 12.06 14.41
N GLY A 304 -10.45 12.21 15.33
CA GLY A 304 -11.65 13.02 15.12
C GLY A 304 -12.72 12.35 14.25
N SER A 305 -12.57 11.08 13.94
CA SER A 305 -13.50 10.27 13.13
C SER A 305 -13.86 8.97 13.85
N LEU A 306 -14.87 8.27 13.33
CA LEU A 306 -15.27 6.93 13.80
C LEU A 306 -14.47 5.82 13.12
N ASP A 307 -13.74 6.12 12.05
CA ASP A 307 -12.96 5.16 11.25
C ASP A 307 -13.76 3.86 10.95
N ASP A 308 -14.99 4.04 10.42
CA ASP A 308 -15.98 3.00 10.11
C ASP A 308 -16.56 2.22 11.32
N PHE A 309 -16.17 2.58 12.54
CA PHE A 309 -16.81 2.03 13.73
C PHE A 309 -18.22 2.60 13.94
N GLN A 310 -19.06 1.84 14.58
CA GLN A 310 -20.44 2.21 14.87
C GLN A 310 -20.67 2.34 16.39
N ILE A 311 -21.46 3.35 16.78
CA ILE A 311 -21.88 3.52 18.17
C ILE A 311 -23.24 2.84 18.35
N ASN A 312 -23.35 1.99 19.37
CA ASN A 312 -24.60 1.37 19.80
C ASN A 312 -24.86 1.68 21.27
N ASP A 313 -25.65 2.69 21.52
CA ASP A 313 -26.07 3.09 22.87
C ASP A 313 -27.25 2.22 23.36
N VAL A 314 -26.93 1.15 24.07
CA VAL A 314 -27.95 0.23 24.66
C VAL A 314 -28.75 0.93 25.72
N ASN A 315 -28.10 1.73 26.59
CA ASN A 315 -28.74 2.55 27.60
C ASN A 315 -27.96 3.87 27.75
N LYS A 316 -28.61 4.98 27.42
CA LYS A 316 -28.02 6.33 27.54
C LYS A 316 -28.24 6.97 28.92
N GLY A 317 -28.95 6.34 29.84
CA GLY A 317 -29.24 6.93 31.15
C GLY A 317 -29.99 8.27 31.07
N GLY A 318 -30.72 8.54 29.96
CA GLY A 318 -31.40 9.78 29.69
C GLY A 318 -30.53 10.90 29.12
N LEU A 319 -29.29 10.62 28.72
CA LEU A 319 -28.43 11.55 28.01
C LEU A 319 -28.94 11.77 26.55
N LYS A 320 -28.82 12.99 26.06
CA LYS A 320 -29.26 13.34 24.69
C LYS A 320 -28.20 12.97 23.62
N ASN A 321 -26.94 13.18 23.95
CA ASN A 321 -25.83 12.91 23.07
C ASN A 321 -25.40 11.45 23.19
N ASP A 322 -24.66 10.98 22.20
CA ASP A 322 -24.03 9.66 22.24
C ASP A 322 -22.97 9.60 23.34
N ILE A 323 -22.81 8.43 23.93
CA ILE A 323 -21.82 8.18 24.99
C ILE A 323 -20.41 8.27 24.43
N TRP A 324 -20.17 7.66 23.26
CA TRP A 324 -18.92 7.76 22.53
C TRP A 324 -18.90 8.98 21.64
N THR A 325 -17.79 9.70 21.60
CA THR A 325 -17.58 10.87 20.75
C THR A 325 -16.16 10.86 20.18
N PRO A 326 -15.98 11.01 18.86
CA PRO A 326 -14.64 11.15 18.27
C PRO A 326 -14.03 12.49 18.63
N THR A 327 -12.73 12.51 18.96
CA THR A 327 -11.97 13.71 19.29
C THR A 327 -10.63 13.69 18.56
N VAL A 328 -10.13 14.86 18.15
CA VAL A 328 -8.84 14.98 17.46
C VAL A 328 -7.67 14.63 18.38
N GLU A 329 -7.74 14.96 19.66
CA GLU A 329 -6.62 14.84 20.60
C GLU A 329 -6.60 13.48 21.31
N TYR A 330 -7.78 12.96 21.68
CA TYR A 330 -7.90 11.82 22.58
C TYR A 330 -8.45 10.55 21.92
N GLY A 331 -8.75 10.60 20.63
CA GLY A 331 -9.36 9.49 19.92
C GLY A 331 -10.85 9.37 20.20
N MET A 332 -11.37 8.13 20.30
CA MET A 332 -12.75 7.86 20.74
C MET A 332 -12.85 8.03 22.25
N LYS A 333 -13.72 8.91 22.68
CA LYS A 333 -13.95 9.22 24.10
C LYS A 333 -15.35 8.80 24.51
N ALA A 334 -15.48 7.95 25.51
CA ALA A 334 -16.73 7.59 26.16
C ALA A 334 -16.83 8.23 27.55
N THR A 335 -17.97 8.85 27.83
CA THR A 335 -18.28 9.36 29.17
C THR A 335 -19.78 9.54 29.36
N ALA A 336 -20.27 9.15 30.54
CA ALA A 336 -21.64 9.43 31.00
C ALA A 336 -21.70 10.47 32.11
N PHE A 337 -20.56 11.08 32.46
CA PHE A 337 -20.51 12.10 33.49
C PHE A 337 -21.21 13.38 33.02
N THR A 338 -22.02 13.94 33.94
CA THR A 338 -22.66 15.25 33.76
C THR A 338 -22.61 16.05 35.05
N SER A 339 -22.80 17.37 34.96
CA SER A 339 -22.91 18.23 36.14
C SER A 339 -24.14 17.90 37.03
N ALA A 340 -25.09 17.09 36.52
CA ALA A 340 -26.27 16.63 37.27
C ALA A 340 -26.04 15.28 37.97
N GLY A 341 -24.81 14.75 37.95
CA GLY A 341 -24.40 13.51 38.61
C GLY A 341 -24.25 12.33 37.64
N GLU A 342 -23.87 11.21 38.22
CA GLU A 342 -23.64 9.93 37.57
C GLU A 342 -24.98 9.22 37.31
N ARG A 343 -24.99 8.38 36.30
CA ARG A 343 -26.17 7.56 35.94
C ARG A 343 -25.74 6.25 35.26
N PRO A 344 -26.51 5.18 35.42
CA PRO A 344 -26.23 3.92 34.74
C PRO A 344 -26.34 4.08 33.21
N THR A 345 -25.31 3.72 32.49
CA THR A 345 -25.31 3.67 31.02
C THR A 345 -24.63 2.41 30.52
N GLU A 346 -24.93 2.05 29.29
CA GLU A 346 -24.21 1.02 28.54
C GLU A 346 -24.15 1.43 27.07
N SER A 347 -22.92 1.53 26.51
CA SER A 347 -22.68 1.92 25.13
C SER A 347 -21.51 1.15 24.55
N TRP A 348 -21.64 0.78 23.31
CA TRP A 348 -20.68 -0.01 22.55
C TRP A 348 -20.11 0.79 21.39
N LEU A 349 -18.80 0.73 21.23
CA LEU A 349 -18.11 1.13 20.01
C LEU A 349 -17.73 -0.15 19.24
N ILE A 350 -18.36 -0.38 18.10
CA ILE A 350 -18.31 -1.67 17.36
C ILE A 350 -17.54 -1.46 16.06
N SER A 351 -16.55 -2.31 15.80
CA SER A 351 -15.77 -2.29 14.56
C SER A 351 -16.61 -2.67 13.33
N PRO A 352 -16.14 -2.31 12.11
CA PRO A 352 -16.58 -3.01 10.92
C PRO A 352 -16.30 -4.52 11.03
N VAL A 353 -16.82 -5.30 10.09
CA VAL A 353 -16.45 -6.72 9.98
C VAL A 353 -14.99 -6.80 9.57
N ILE A 354 -14.23 -7.62 10.28
CA ILE A 354 -12.80 -7.83 10.08
C ILE A 354 -12.64 -9.25 9.55
N ASP A 355 -12.14 -9.37 8.34
CA ASP A 355 -11.90 -10.66 7.70
C ASP A 355 -10.52 -11.20 8.11
N LEU A 356 -10.53 -12.29 8.88
CA LEU A 356 -9.32 -13.02 9.27
C LEU A 356 -9.26 -14.41 8.63
N THR A 357 -10.09 -14.70 7.61
CA THR A 357 -10.24 -16.04 7.01
C THR A 357 -8.93 -16.58 6.43
N MET A 358 -8.05 -15.69 6.00
CA MET A 358 -6.74 -16.01 5.42
C MET A 358 -5.59 -15.45 6.26
N SER A 359 -5.79 -15.29 7.57
CA SER A 359 -4.81 -14.66 8.46
C SER A 359 -4.32 -15.60 9.55
N ARG A 360 -3.08 -15.39 10.02
CA ARG A 360 -2.49 -16.06 11.18
C ARG A 360 -1.59 -15.12 12.00
N ASP A 361 -1.29 -15.51 13.23
CA ASP A 361 -0.52 -14.72 14.20
C ASP A 361 -1.10 -13.30 14.37
N VAL A 362 -2.43 -13.23 14.47
CA VAL A 362 -3.17 -11.96 14.49
C VAL A 362 -3.11 -11.32 15.87
N GLU A 363 -2.67 -10.05 15.92
CA GLU A 363 -2.59 -9.24 17.15
C GLU A 363 -3.43 -7.96 17.02
N LEU A 364 -4.26 -7.69 18.00
CA LEU A 364 -4.90 -6.39 18.23
C LEU A 364 -4.01 -5.53 19.12
N GLU A 365 -3.67 -4.32 18.68
CA GLU A 365 -3.01 -3.30 19.51
C GLU A 365 -3.85 -2.03 19.54
N PHE A 366 -3.98 -1.39 20.70
CA PHE A 366 -4.59 -0.07 20.83
C PHE A 366 -4.03 0.67 22.04
N GLN A 367 -4.10 1.99 22.00
CA GLN A 367 -3.76 2.84 23.14
C GLN A 367 -5.02 3.30 23.85
N HIS A 368 -5.02 3.25 25.17
CA HIS A 368 -6.14 3.72 25.96
C HIS A 368 -5.72 4.37 27.27
N THR A 369 -6.58 5.25 27.78
CA THR A 369 -6.48 5.88 29.07
C THR A 369 -7.87 6.17 29.65
N GLY A 370 -7.93 6.51 30.92
CA GLY A 370 -9.19 6.89 31.55
C GLY A 370 -9.07 7.15 33.03
N LYS A 371 -10.14 7.70 33.59
CA LYS A 371 -10.24 8.02 35.04
C LYS A 371 -11.67 7.89 35.50
N PHE A 372 -11.81 7.82 36.82
CA PHE A 372 -13.10 7.87 37.56
C PHE A 372 -13.98 6.63 37.41
N PHE A 373 -13.39 5.51 37.01
CA PHE A 373 -14.08 4.22 37.03
C PHE A 373 -14.19 3.65 38.46
N GLY A 374 -15.30 3.00 38.74
CA GLY A 374 -15.47 2.20 39.95
C GLY A 374 -14.74 0.86 39.84
N ASN A 375 -14.91 0.19 38.72
CA ASN A 375 -14.24 -1.07 38.38
C ASN A 375 -13.95 -1.14 36.88
N LEU A 376 -12.67 -1.06 36.52
CA LEU A 376 -12.23 -1.07 35.13
C LEU A 376 -12.61 -2.36 34.40
N GLU A 377 -12.48 -3.52 35.05
CA GLU A 377 -12.70 -4.83 34.44
C GLU A 377 -14.18 -5.12 34.11
N SER A 378 -15.11 -4.33 34.65
CA SER A 378 -16.52 -4.42 34.35
C SER A 378 -17.11 -3.21 33.60
N GLU A 379 -16.43 -2.07 33.68
CA GLU A 379 -16.95 -0.80 33.14
C GLU A 379 -16.25 -0.39 31.81
N ALA A 380 -15.06 -0.94 31.53
CA ALA A 380 -14.29 -0.70 30.31
C ALA A 380 -13.79 -2.03 29.73
N THR A 381 -14.61 -2.69 28.93
CA THR A 381 -14.39 -4.08 28.51
C THR A 381 -14.27 -4.23 27.00
N LEU A 382 -13.49 -5.23 26.56
CA LEU A 382 -13.28 -5.58 25.16
C LEU A 382 -13.99 -6.90 24.85
N TRP A 383 -14.65 -6.94 23.72
CA TRP A 383 -15.46 -8.07 23.27
C TRP A 383 -15.16 -8.39 21.81
N VAL A 384 -15.38 -9.63 21.45
CA VAL A 384 -15.31 -10.11 20.08
C VAL A 384 -16.56 -10.93 19.75
N ARG A 385 -16.96 -10.94 18.51
CA ARG A 385 -17.93 -11.92 18.00
C ARG A 385 -17.55 -12.37 16.61
N GLU A 386 -17.74 -13.64 16.31
CA GLU A 386 -17.83 -14.13 14.94
C GLU A 386 -19.14 -13.64 14.32
N GLU A 387 -19.16 -13.46 13.00
CA GLU A 387 -20.37 -13.07 12.28
C GLU A 387 -21.52 -14.05 12.56
N GLY A 388 -22.66 -13.51 12.98
CA GLY A 388 -23.85 -14.29 13.37
C GLY A 388 -23.78 -14.98 14.74
N ARG A 389 -22.70 -14.78 15.53
CA ARG A 389 -22.55 -15.33 16.87
C ARG A 389 -22.81 -14.28 17.96
N GLN A 390 -22.86 -14.74 19.21
CA GLN A 390 -22.96 -13.87 20.40
C GLN A 390 -21.61 -13.23 20.72
N TRP A 391 -21.65 -12.10 21.42
CA TRP A 391 -20.47 -11.45 21.94
C TRP A 391 -19.81 -12.27 23.05
N GLU A 392 -18.48 -12.41 22.99
CA GLU A 392 -17.60 -13.01 23.97
C GLU A 392 -16.64 -11.95 24.50
N GLN A 393 -16.49 -11.87 25.83
CA GLN A 393 -15.51 -10.94 26.40
C GLN A 393 -14.10 -11.51 26.29
N ILE A 394 -13.17 -10.70 25.77
CA ILE A 394 -11.76 -11.02 25.71
C ILE A 394 -10.93 -10.08 26.61
N PRO A 395 -9.74 -10.51 27.09
CA PRO A 395 -9.01 -9.73 28.07
C PRO A 395 -8.42 -8.45 27.48
N ILE A 396 -8.46 -7.37 28.25
CA ILE A 396 -7.55 -6.24 28.12
C ILE A 396 -6.34 -6.57 29.01
N ASN A 397 -5.23 -6.92 28.41
CA ASN A 397 -4.04 -7.39 29.14
C ASN A 397 -3.34 -6.28 29.93
N GLN A 398 -3.50 -5.03 29.53
CA GLN A 398 -2.87 -3.89 30.17
C GLN A 398 -3.82 -2.71 30.31
N TYR A 399 -4.41 -2.55 31.48
CA TYR A 399 -5.23 -1.39 31.81
C TYR A 399 -4.39 -0.16 32.17
N PHE A 400 -4.99 1.02 32.00
CA PHE A 400 -4.46 2.28 32.52
C PHE A 400 -4.64 2.41 34.05
N ALA A 401 -3.97 3.39 34.64
CA ALA A 401 -3.91 3.49 36.13
C ALA A 401 -5.20 3.98 36.80
N ASN A 402 -6.23 4.43 36.09
CA ASN A 402 -7.46 5.05 36.62
C ASN A 402 -7.25 6.29 37.53
N THR A 403 -6.00 6.77 37.66
CA THR A 403 -5.61 7.91 38.49
C THR A 403 -5.00 9.06 37.71
N ASN A 404 -4.59 8.81 36.47
CA ASN A 404 -3.98 9.80 35.60
C ASN A 404 -4.40 9.55 34.12
N TRP A 405 -4.07 10.49 33.23
CA TRP A 405 -4.37 10.45 31.79
C TRP A 405 -3.22 9.90 30.95
N THR A 406 -2.45 8.97 31.50
CA THR A 406 -1.34 8.36 30.78
C THR A 406 -1.87 7.21 29.93
N PHE A 407 -1.75 7.34 28.60
CA PHE A 407 -2.09 6.26 27.68
C PHE A 407 -1.22 5.02 27.92
N LYS A 408 -1.84 3.86 27.89
CA LYS A 408 -1.21 2.55 27.90
C LYS A 408 -1.51 1.83 26.59
N THR A 409 -0.53 1.14 26.08
CA THR A 409 -0.71 0.26 24.90
C THR A 409 -1.15 -1.10 25.39
N ASN A 410 -2.30 -1.55 24.95
CA ASN A 410 -2.75 -2.91 25.14
C ASN A 410 -2.46 -3.72 23.87
N LYS A 411 -2.06 -4.99 24.07
CA LYS A 411 -1.89 -6.00 23.02
C LYS A 411 -2.68 -7.25 23.41
N THR A 412 -3.49 -7.73 22.49
CA THR A 412 -4.32 -8.92 22.68
C THR A 412 -4.20 -9.81 21.46
N SER A 413 -3.82 -11.08 21.64
CA SER A 413 -3.84 -12.06 20.54
C SER A 413 -5.28 -12.33 20.10
N LEU A 414 -5.48 -12.40 18.79
CA LEU A 414 -6.71 -12.83 18.14
C LEU A 414 -6.57 -14.19 17.47
N SER A 415 -5.55 -14.98 17.84
CA SER A 415 -5.25 -16.28 17.22
C SER A 415 -6.41 -17.29 17.29
N ASP A 416 -7.28 -17.21 18.29
CA ASP A 416 -8.47 -18.06 18.40
C ASP A 416 -9.56 -17.74 17.36
N TYR A 417 -9.39 -16.62 16.65
CA TYR A 417 -10.32 -16.12 15.64
C TYR A 417 -9.74 -16.15 14.21
N GLU A 418 -8.58 -16.70 14.05
CA GLU A 418 -7.98 -16.94 12.74
C GLU A 418 -8.87 -17.88 11.91
N GLY A 419 -8.95 -17.62 10.61
CA GLY A 419 -9.86 -18.36 9.70
C GLY A 419 -11.32 -17.92 9.79
N LYS A 420 -11.64 -16.80 10.46
CA LYS A 420 -13.01 -16.33 10.71
C LYS A 420 -13.19 -14.87 10.33
N SER A 421 -14.43 -14.44 10.12
CA SER A 421 -14.82 -13.03 10.07
C SER A 421 -15.37 -12.61 11.43
N ILE A 422 -14.82 -11.53 12.00
CA ILE A 422 -15.15 -11.09 13.35
C ILE A 422 -15.55 -9.61 13.41
N GLN A 423 -16.13 -9.21 14.52
CA GLN A 423 -16.22 -7.82 14.95
C GLN A 423 -15.67 -7.65 16.36
N LEU A 424 -15.05 -6.51 16.62
CA LEU A 424 -14.65 -6.10 17.98
C LEU A 424 -15.70 -5.15 18.56
N GLY A 425 -15.87 -5.17 19.88
CA GLY A 425 -16.75 -4.27 20.62
C GLY A 425 -16.06 -3.74 21.88
N PHE A 426 -15.92 -2.43 21.98
CA PHE A 426 -15.50 -1.77 23.21
C PHE A 426 -16.74 -1.35 23.99
N CYS A 427 -17.02 -2.02 25.08
CA CYS A 427 -18.22 -1.77 25.89
C CYS A 427 -17.86 -0.88 27.08
N TYR A 428 -18.44 0.32 27.09
CA TYR A 428 -18.39 1.27 28.18
C TYR A 428 -19.64 1.13 29.04
N LYS A 429 -19.46 1.06 30.38
CA LYS A 429 -20.54 1.10 31.34
C LYS A 429 -20.25 2.13 32.41
N SER A 430 -21.32 2.70 32.96
CA SER A 430 -21.30 3.52 34.15
C SER A 430 -22.41 3.09 35.14
N THR A 431 -22.31 3.53 36.38
CA THR A 431 -23.26 3.24 37.43
C THR A 431 -23.92 4.51 37.98
N SER A 432 -24.76 4.39 38.97
CA SER A 432 -25.33 5.54 39.67
C SER A 432 -24.33 6.26 40.61
N SER A 433 -23.14 5.70 40.78
CA SER A 433 -22.10 6.24 41.69
C SER A 433 -20.76 6.48 41.01
N ASN A 434 -20.55 5.98 39.79
CA ASN A 434 -19.30 6.14 39.03
C ASN A 434 -19.63 6.30 37.57
N ALA A 435 -19.08 7.34 36.97
CA ALA A 435 -19.14 7.58 35.51
C ALA A 435 -17.71 7.89 35.02
N GLY A 436 -16.95 6.85 34.73
CA GLY A 436 -15.62 6.96 34.21
C GLY A 436 -15.59 7.67 32.86
N THR A 437 -14.40 8.14 32.48
CA THR A 437 -14.13 8.58 31.11
C THR A 437 -13.09 7.64 30.54
N TRP A 438 -13.38 7.06 29.36
CA TRP A 438 -12.50 6.16 28.62
C TRP A 438 -12.10 6.78 27.29
N GLU A 439 -10.84 6.78 26.97
CA GLU A 439 -10.30 7.30 25.71
C GLU A 439 -9.50 6.20 25.03
N ILE A 440 -9.76 5.96 23.73
CA ILE A 440 -9.13 4.92 22.91
C ILE A 440 -8.63 5.54 21.62
N LYS A 441 -7.39 5.25 21.24
CA LYS A 441 -6.80 5.70 19.98
C LYS A 441 -5.76 4.73 19.42
N ASN A 442 -5.33 4.96 18.19
CA ASN A 442 -4.27 4.20 17.52
C ASN A 442 -4.53 2.68 17.54
N LEU A 443 -5.79 2.29 17.27
CA LEU A 443 -6.15 0.89 17.15
C LEU A 443 -5.65 0.33 15.83
N LYS A 444 -5.03 -0.83 15.89
CA LYS A 444 -4.62 -1.60 14.72
C LYS A 444 -4.74 -3.10 14.96
N ILE A 445 -5.00 -3.83 13.90
CA ILE A 445 -4.88 -5.28 13.85
C ILE A 445 -3.85 -5.63 12.81
N THR A 446 -2.88 -6.43 13.18
CA THR A 446 -1.80 -6.89 12.31
C THR A 446 -1.71 -8.41 12.37
N GLY A 447 -1.21 -9.02 11.30
CA GLY A 447 -1.00 -10.47 11.23
C GLY A 447 -0.44 -10.87 9.89
N TRP A 448 -0.07 -12.12 9.74
CA TRP A 448 0.25 -12.70 8.45
C TRP A 448 -1.04 -12.98 7.68
N VAL A 449 -1.09 -12.58 6.43
CA VAL A 449 -2.22 -12.80 5.53
C VAL A 449 -1.73 -13.61 4.35
N THR A 450 -2.50 -14.64 3.99
CA THR A 450 -2.27 -15.41 2.76
C THR A 450 -3.06 -14.75 1.64
N ASP A 451 -2.38 -14.25 0.62
CA ASP A 451 -3.03 -13.74 -0.58
C ASP A 451 -3.40 -14.92 -1.48
N THR A 452 -4.71 -15.12 -1.69
CA THR A 452 -5.25 -16.10 -2.65
C THR A 452 -5.78 -15.43 -3.90
N SER A 453 -5.61 -14.11 -4.05
CA SER A 453 -6.09 -13.39 -5.23
C SER A 453 -5.27 -13.82 -6.45
N THR A 454 -5.80 -14.78 -7.19
CA THR A 454 -5.23 -15.32 -8.43
C THR A 454 -5.50 -14.43 -9.66
N ASN A 455 -5.99 -13.21 -9.48
CA ASN A 455 -6.42 -12.34 -10.59
C ASN A 455 -5.83 -10.93 -10.50
N ILE A 456 -4.59 -10.79 -10.95
CA ILE A 456 -4.00 -9.48 -11.26
C ILE A 456 -4.75 -8.77 -12.40
N PHE A 457 -5.60 -9.49 -13.14
CA PHE A 457 -6.33 -9.01 -14.30
C PHE A 457 -7.86 -9.13 -14.21
N GLU A 458 -8.46 -9.28 -13.04
CA GLU A 458 -9.83 -8.83 -12.93
C GLU A 458 -9.80 -7.31 -13.08
N THR A 459 -10.03 -6.89 -14.32
CA THR A 459 -10.44 -5.52 -14.61
C THR A 459 -11.46 -5.16 -13.54
N PRO A 460 -11.24 -4.13 -12.70
CA PRO A 460 -12.33 -3.58 -11.95
C PRO A 460 -13.38 -3.31 -13.01
N VAL A 461 -14.53 -3.98 -12.93
CA VAL A 461 -15.68 -3.52 -13.67
C VAL A 461 -15.80 -2.08 -13.24
N GLN A 462 -15.33 -1.18 -14.11
CA GLN A 462 -15.65 0.21 -13.95
C GLN A 462 -17.16 0.20 -13.82
N LEU A 463 -17.64 0.36 -12.60
CA LEU A 463 -18.94 0.93 -12.39
C LEU A 463 -18.84 2.31 -13.04
N VAL A 464 -18.96 2.32 -14.38
CA VAL A 464 -19.29 3.53 -15.10
C VAL A 464 -20.61 3.93 -14.46
N ARG A 465 -20.53 4.85 -13.49
CA ARG A 465 -21.72 5.54 -13.04
C ARG A 465 -22.24 6.19 -14.29
N GLU A 466 -23.28 5.62 -14.87
CA GLU A 466 -24.08 6.28 -15.89
C GLU A 466 -24.86 7.39 -15.18
N ASP A 467 -24.12 8.37 -14.67
CA ASP A 467 -24.70 9.54 -14.00
C ASP A 467 -25.26 10.56 -15.00
N GLY A 468 -24.99 10.34 -16.30
CA GLY A 468 -25.43 11.20 -17.39
C GLY A 468 -24.75 12.59 -17.41
N TYR A 469 -23.86 12.87 -16.46
CA TYR A 469 -23.17 14.15 -16.39
C TYR A 469 -22.05 14.26 -17.43
N ILE A 470 -21.75 15.49 -17.79
CA ILE A 470 -20.70 15.83 -18.75
C ILE A 470 -19.53 16.44 -17.97
N TYR A 471 -18.32 16.02 -18.32
CA TYR A 471 -17.10 16.53 -17.70
C TYR A 471 -16.16 17.06 -18.79
N ASN A 472 -15.43 18.14 -18.50
CA ASN A 472 -14.30 18.57 -19.32
C ASN A 472 -13.08 17.68 -19.05
N LEU A 473 -11.98 17.89 -19.80
CA LEU A 473 -10.74 17.09 -19.62
C LEU A 473 -10.05 17.31 -18.27
N ALA A 474 -10.39 18.37 -17.55
CA ALA A 474 -9.92 18.62 -16.19
C ALA A 474 -10.78 17.94 -15.11
N GLY A 475 -11.78 17.12 -15.51
CA GLY A 475 -12.66 16.41 -14.59
C GLY A 475 -13.76 17.29 -13.96
N GLN A 476 -13.90 18.54 -14.38
CA GLN A 476 -14.94 19.44 -13.88
C GLN A 476 -16.26 19.16 -14.59
N ARG A 477 -17.34 19.09 -13.82
CA ARG A 477 -18.69 18.90 -14.35
C ARG A 477 -19.13 20.14 -15.14
N VAL A 478 -19.69 19.92 -16.33
CA VAL A 478 -20.20 20.92 -17.23
C VAL A 478 -21.66 20.57 -17.59
N ASP A 479 -22.61 21.38 -17.17
CA ASP A 479 -24.03 21.07 -17.37
C ASP A 479 -24.47 21.20 -18.84
N ASN A 480 -23.86 22.11 -19.60
CA ASN A 480 -24.14 22.27 -21.04
C ASN A 480 -22.88 22.81 -21.75
N PRO A 481 -22.05 21.96 -22.37
CA PRO A 481 -20.82 22.41 -23.01
C PRO A 481 -21.12 23.18 -24.28
N THR A 482 -20.92 24.51 -24.24
CA THR A 482 -21.08 25.42 -25.38
C THR A 482 -19.73 25.80 -26.00
N GLU A 483 -18.65 25.60 -25.31
CA GLU A 483 -17.31 25.89 -25.79
C GLU A 483 -16.73 24.72 -26.62
N ARG A 484 -15.96 25.08 -27.65
CA ARG A 484 -15.31 24.13 -28.53
C ARG A 484 -14.28 23.31 -27.71
N GLY A 485 -14.45 22.00 -27.63
CA GLY A 485 -13.57 21.17 -26.81
C GLY A 485 -13.94 19.70 -26.80
N ILE A 486 -13.12 18.92 -26.09
CA ILE A 486 -13.37 17.50 -25.84
C ILE A 486 -14.00 17.36 -24.45
N TYR A 487 -15.08 16.62 -24.38
CA TYR A 487 -15.84 16.35 -23.16
C TYR A 487 -16.05 14.85 -22.98
N ILE A 488 -16.36 14.45 -21.76
CA ILE A 488 -16.61 13.05 -21.37
C ILE A 488 -18.03 12.93 -20.82
N ARG A 489 -18.80 11.97 -21.32
CA ARG A 489 -20.11 11.56 -20.78
C ARG A 489 -20.17 10.06 -20.72
N ASN A 490 -20.54 9.48 -19.58
CA ASN A 490 -20.64 8.04 -19.38
C ASN A 490 -19.37 7.29 -19.84
N GLY A 491 -18.18 7.83 -19.49
CA GLY A 491 -16.89 7.29 -19.88
C GLY A 491 -16.50 7.43 -21.35
N LYS A 492 -17.35 8.05 -22.19
CA LYS A 492 -17.08 8.23 -23.63
C LYS A 492 -16.74 9.68 -23.94
N LYS A 493 -15.67 9.88 -24.72
CA LYS A 493 -15.26 11.20 -25.23
C LYS A 493 -16.16 11.64 -26.38
N PHE A 494 -16.57 12.91 -26.43
CA PHE A 494 -17.22 13.54 -27.56
C PHE A 494 -16.67 14.96 -27.76
N VAL A 495 -16.83 15.49 -28.97
CA VAL A 495 -16.32 16.81 -29.35
C VAL A 495 -17.48 17.78 -29.54
N VAL A 496 -17.43 18.92 -28.87
CA VAL A 496 -18.25 20.10 -29.18
C VAL A 496 -17.46 20.93 -30.20
N ARG A 497 -18.05 21.22 -31.39
CA ARG A 497 -17.43 21.93 -32.53
C ARG A 497 -17.84 23.39 -32.59
#